data_35e5686643accd60eb3ee0b9829c4603
#
_entry.id   35e5686643accd60eb3ee0b9829c4603
#
_cell.length_a   1.000
_cell.length_b   1.000
_cell.length_c   1.000
_cell.angle_alpha   90.00
_cell.angle_beta   90.00
_cell.angle_gamma   90.00
#
_symmetry.space_group_name_H-M   'P 1'
#
loop_
_entity.id
_entity.type
_entity.pdbx_description
1 polymer ?
#
loop_
_entity_poly.entity_id
_entity_poly.type
_entity_poly.pdbx_seq_one_letter_code
_entity_poly.pdbx_strand_id
1 'polypeptide(L)'
;MSVPNLFLIAAPRAGSTQLAYWMDSHPDIQLSRVKEPNYFSAHEFKADYVRTSHLNDVNPRQYIKSGCTRRAQFAVFRVRADYEALFSSSGSRWQFEASTSYMACPEAPANLKAYAPQARIILLTRNPLERFLSHYRLARRTGRVTHSLRQALLQEQMGATD
;
A
#
# COMPACT_ATOMS: atom_id res chain seq x y z
N MET A 1 -3.87 10.75 -19.89
CA MET A 1 -3.22 10.12 -18.71
C MET A 1 -4.12 8.99 -18.24
N SER A 2 -3.56 7.86 -17.91
CA SER A 2 -4.30 6.68 -17.47
C SER A 2 -4.58 6.82 -15.98
N VAL A 3 -5.86 6.76 -15.58
CA VAL A 3 -6.29 6.86 -14.18
C VAL A 3 -6.51 5.43 -13.66
N PRO A 4 -6.06 5.08 -12.45
CA PRO A 4 -6.32 3.76 -11.90
C PRO A 4 -7.83 3.53 -11.75
N ASN A 5 -8.26 2.35 -12.18
CA ASN A 5 -9.65 1.92 -12.16
C ASN A 5 -9.87 0.61 -11.40
N LEU A 6 -8.80 0.07 -10.79
CA LEU A 6 -8.81 -1.11 -9.96
C LEU A 6 -7.92 -0.90 -8.72
N PHE A 7 -8.43 -1.19 -7.53
CA PHE A 7 -7.73 -0.99 -6.26
C PHE A 7 -7.76 -2.24 -5.41
N LEU A 8 -6.61 -2.64 -4.87
CA LEU A 8 -6.49 -3.67 -3.84
C LEU A 8 -6.29 -3.00 -2.48
N ILE A 9 -7.32 -3.01 -1.67
CA ILE A 9 -7.28 -2.56 -0.28
C ILE A 9 -7.09 -3.79 0.59
N ALA A 10 -6.05 -3.82 1.42
CA ALA A 10 -5.68 -5.02 2.14
C ALA A 10 -5.29 -4.74 3.58
N ALA A 11 -5.70 -5.62 4.47
CA ALA A 11 -5.13 -5.63 5.81
C ALA A 11 -3.61 -5.90 5.73
N PRO A 12 -2.78 -5.19 6.50
CA PRO A 12 -1.36 -5.48 6.57
C PRO A 12 -1.10 -6.96 6.85
N ARG A 13 -0.18 -7.59 6.12
CA ARG A 13 0.15 -9.02 6.22
C ARG A 13 -0.93 -10.00 5.71
N ALA A 14 -1.91 -9.51 4.93
CA ALA A 14 -2.91 -10.37 4.29
C ALA A 14 -2.42 -11.04 2.99
N GLY A 15 -1.23 -10.73 2.50
CA GLY A 15 -0.68 -11.32 1.26
C GLY A 15 -0.84 -10.42 0.02
N SER A 16 -1.14 -9.13 0.21
CA SER A 16 -1.38 -8.17 -0.87
C SER A 16 -0.24 -8.06 -1.88
N THR A 17 1.02 -8.22 -1.43
CA THR A 17 2.18 -8.17 -2.34
C THR A 17 2.17 -9.33 -3.33
N GLN A 18 1.92 -10.55 -2.84
CA GLN A 18 1.84 -11.72 -3.70
C GLN A 18 0.68 -11.62 -4.69
N LEU A 19 -0.51 -11.26 -4.18
CA LEU A 19 -1.69 -11.08 -5.02
C LEU A 19 -1.49 -9.99 -6.08
N ALA A 20 -0.90 -8.84 -5.70
CA ALA A 20 -0.65 -7.75 -6.62
C ALA A 20 0.25 -8.18 -7.80
N TYR A 21 1.31 -8.93 -7.53
CA TYR A 21 2.20 -9.42 -8.59
C TYR A 21 1.56 -10.55 -9.43
N TRP A 22 0.74 -11.40 -8.84
CA TRP A 22 -0.02 -12.37 -9.62
C TRP A 22 -1.01 -11.69 -10.56
N MET A 23 -1.71 -10.67 -10.09
CA MET A 23 -2.61 -9.89 -10.94
C MET A 23 -1.86 -9.17 -12.06
N ASP A 24 -0.70 -8.59 -11.78
CA ASP A 24 0.15 -7.90 -12.75
C ASP A 24 0.72 -8.84 -13.84
N SER A 25 0.71 -10.14 -13.62
CA SER A 25 1.09 -11.12 -14.66
C SER A 25 -0.02 -11.36 -15.71
N HIS A 26 -1.23 -10.84 -15.46
CA HIS A 26 -2.32 -10.92 -16.42
C HIS A 26 -2.19 -9.84 -17.51
N PRO A 27 -2.37 -10.15 -18.80
CA PRO A 27 -2.15 -9.20 -19.90
C PRO A 27 -3.01 -7.93 -19.84
N ASP A 28 -4.22 -8.02 -19.27
CA ASP A 28 -5.15 -6.90 -19.16
C ASP A 28 -4.99 -6.08 -17.88
N ILE A 29 -4.11 -6.46 -16.96
CA ILE A 29 -3.94 -5.80 -15.67
C ILE A 29 -2.52 -5.26 -15.55
N GLN A 30 -2.38 -4.00 -15.19
CA GLN A 30 -1.08 -3.38 -14.97
C GLN A 30 -1.01 -2.75 -13.58
N LEU A 31 -0.09 -3.23 -12.77
CA LEU A 31 0.23 -2.65 -11.47
C LEU A 31 0.96 -1.32 -11.64
N SER A 32 0.63 -0.35 -10.82
CA SER A 32 1.36 0.91 -10.70
C SER A 32 2.87 0.70 -10.50
N ARG A 33 3.68 1.64 -10.95
CA ARG A 33 5.15 1.57 -10.82
C ARG A 33 5.62 1.52 -9.37
N VAL A 34 4.84 2.08 -8.44
CA VAL A 34 5.01 1.94 -7.00
C VAL A 34 3.85 1.12 -6.45
N LYS A 35 4.12 -0.01 -5.80
CA LYS A 35 3.06 -0.91 -5.30
C LYS A 35 2.17 -0.23 -4.26
N GLU A 36 2.75 0.48 -3.30
CA GLU A 36 2.04 1.22 -2.25
C GLU A 36 2.31 2.72 -2.39
N PRO A 37 1.62 3.45 -3.31
CA PRO A 37 1.80 4.87 -3.48
C PRO A 37 1.13 5.71 -2.38
N ASN A 38 0.21 5.15 -1.60
CA ASN A 38 -0.44 5.72 -0.43
C ASN A 38 -1.10 7.10 -0.66
N TYR A 39 -1.57 7.37 -1.87
CA TYR A 39 -2.07 8.68 -2.28
C TYR A 39 -3.31 9.13 -1.49
N PHE A 40 -4.30 8.24 -1.33
CA PHE A 40 -5.56 8.56 -0.65
C PHE A 40 -5.48 8.58 0.87
N SER A 41 -4.37 8.11 1.44
CA SER A 41 -4.06 8.17 2.87
C SER A 41 -2.81 9.01 3.17
N ALA A 42 -2.39 9.85 2.23
CA ALA A 42 -1.12 10.57 2.34
C ALA A 42 -1.06 11.52 3.55
N HIS A 43 -2.20 12.03 4.03
CA HIS A 43 -2.30 12.89 5.20
C HIS A 43 -1.97 12.17 6.53
N GLU A 44 -2.12 10.85 6.58
CA GLU A 44 -1.73 10.03 7.74
C GLU A 44 -0.20 9.94 7.94
N PHE A 45 0.57 10.32 6.94
CA PHE A 45 2.03 10.28 6.99
C PHE A 45 2.61 11.68 7.21
N LYS A 46 3.72 11.78 7.95
CA LYS A 46 4.48 13.03 8.06
C LYS A 46 4.91 13.52 6.67
N ALA A 47 5.08 14.83 6.51
CA ALA A 47 5.35 15.45 5.21
C ALA A 47 6.61 14.91 4.52
N ASP A 48 7.63 14.60 5.31
CA ASP A 48 8.93 14.07 4.90
C ASP A 48 9.07 12.56 5.11
N TYR A 49 7.96 11.86 5.37
CA TYR A 49 7.98 10.44 5.66
C TYR A 49 8.61 9.65 4.50
N VAL A 50 9.76 9.10 4.76
CA VAL A 50 10.40 8.07 3.95
C VAL A 50 10.72 6.91 4.88
N ARG A 51 10.16 5.76 4.60
CA ARG A 51 10.43 4.57 5.38
C ARG A 51 11.85 4.08 5.07
N THR A 52 12.74 4.21 6.05
CA THR A 52 14.06 3.57 5.99
C THR A 52 13.87 2.07 6.18
N SER A 53 13.70 1.34 5.11
CA SER A 53 13.53 -0.08 5.16
C SER A 53 14.26 -0.76 4.00
N HIS A 54 14.46 -2.05 4.13
CA HIS A 54 14.98 -2.93 3.08
C HIS A 54 13.97 -3.19 1.94
N LEU A 55 12.83 -2.48 1.91
CA LEU A 55 11.71 -2.71 0.99
C LEU A 55 11.71 -1.80 -0.23
N ASN A 56 12.84 -1.34 -0.72
CA ASN A 56 12.91 -0.56 -1.96
C ASN A 56 11.93 0.63 -1.99
N ASP A 57 11.96 1.43 -0.93
CA ASP A 57 11.16 2.64 -0.80
C ASP A 57 11.79 3.78 -1.62
N VAL A 58 10.97 4.72 -2.08
CA VAL A 58 11.43 5.83 -2.91
C VAL A 58 10.88 7.18 -2.44
N ASN A 59 11.65 8.24 -2.66
CA ASN A 59 11.14 9.60 -2.56
C ASN A 59 10.35 9.92 -3.84
N PRO A 60 9.07 10.35 -3.77
CA PRO A 60 8.23 10.58 -4.93
C PRO A 60 8.83 11.52 -5.96
N ARG A 61 9.34 12.68 -5.55
CA ARG A 61 9.90 13.69 -6.47
C ARG A 61 11.13 13.17 -7.22
N GLN A 62 12.03 12.48 -6.51
CA GLN A 62 13.23 11.91 -7.13
C GLN A 62 12.84 10.76 -8.07
N TYR A 63 11.87 9.96 -7.68
CA TYR A 63 11.39 8.83 -8.47
C TYR A 63 10.74 9.29 -9.79
N ILE A 64 9.88 10.29 -9.75
CA ILE A 64 9.29 10.88 -10.97
C ILE A 64 10.36 11.48 -11.87
N LYS A 65 11.31 12.24 -11.30
CA LYS A 65 12.44 12.82 -12.06
C LYS A 65 13.31 11.76 -12.75
N SER A 66 13.44 10.59 -12.16
CA SER A 66 14.19 9.46 -12.75
C SER A 66 13.41 8.72 -13.85
N GLY A 67 12.19 9.15 -14.20
CA GLY A 67 11.36 8.54 -15.23
C GLY A 67 10.66 7.25 -14.79
N CYS A 68 10.57 6.98 -13.48
CA CYS A 68 9.92 5.77 -12.93
C CYS A 68 10.47 4.46 -13.51
N THR A 69 11.77 4.40 -13.77
CA THR A 69 12.42 3.35 -14.56
C THR A 69 12.43 1.97 -13.90
N ARG A 70 12.31 1.92 -12.56
CA ARG A 70 12.28 0.66 -11.80
C ARG A 70 11.00 0.56 -10.98
N ARG A 71 10.55 -0.65 -10.65
CA ARG A 71 9.47 -0.85 -9.70
C ARG A 71 9.93 -0.52 -8.28
N ALA A 72 9.06 0.13 -7.51
CA ALA A 72 9.28 0.42 -6.10
C ALA A 72 8.17 -0.18 -5.23
N GLN A 73 8.47 -0.39 -3.96
CA GLN A 73 7.53 -1.03 -3.04
C GLN A 73 6.65 -0.02 -2.31
N PHE A 74 7.20 1.15 -1.96
CA PHE A 74 6.51 2.10 -1.09
C PHE A 74 6.92 3.54 -1.41
N ALA A 75 5.94 4.44 -1.39
CA ALA A 75 6.13 5.89 -1.36
C ALA A 75 4.85 6.56 -0.83
N VAL A 76 4.93 7.86 -0.50
CA VAL A 76 3.76 8.65 -0.13
C VAL A 76 3.59 9.78 -1.14
N PHE A 77 2.74 9.57 -2.13
CA PHE A 77 2.42 10.58 -3.14
C PHE A 77 1.37 11.56 -2.60
N ARG A 78 1.60 12.86 -2.82
CA ARG A 78 0.71 13.94 -2.36
C ARG A 78 0.21 14.82 -3.50
N VAL A 79 0.90 14.77 -4.63
CA VAL A 79 0.59 15.55 -5.83
C VAL A 79 -0.09 14.62 -6.84
N ARG A 80 -1.27 15.00 -7.29
CA ARG A 80 -2.11 14.21 -8.20
C ARG A 80 -1.37 13.84 -9.50
N ALA A 81 -0.70 14.80 -10.12
CA ALA A 81 0.03 14.58 -11.37
C ALA A 81 1.16 13.55 -11.20
N ASP A 82 1.88 13.60 -10.06
CA ASP A 82 2.94 12.65 -9.74
C ASP A 82 2.38 11.25 -9.48
N TYR A 83 1.23 11.15 -8.84
CA TYR A 83 0.53 9.90 -8.61
C TYR A 83 0.06 9.27 -9.94
N GLU A 84 -0.59 10.06 -10.79
CA GLU A 84 -1.08 9.61 -12.11
C GLU A 84 0.06 9.18 -13.05
N ALA A 85 1.25 9.78 -12.90
CA ALA A 85 2.44 9.38 -13.68
C ALA A 85 2.94 7.95 -13.36
N LEU A 86 2.45 7.32 -12.29
CA LEU A 86 2.75 5.92 -11.96
C LEU A 86 2.05 4.93 -12.90
N PHE A 87 1.04 5.39 -13.64
CA PHE A 87 0.23 4.56 -14.52
C PHE A 87 0.60 4.87 -15.96
N SER A 88 1.26 3.93 -16.63
CA SER A 88 1.65 4.09 -18.02
C SER A 88 0.46 3.90 -18.96
N SER A 89 0.53 4.51 -20.13
CA SER A 89 -0.45 4.35 -21.21
C SER A 89 -0.29 3.01 -21.96
N SER A 90 -0.21 1.90 -21.23
CA SER A 90 0.06 0.57 -21.79
C SER A 90 -1.10 -0.04 -22.58
N GLY A 91 -2.26 0.60 -22.60
CA GLY A 91 -3.48 0.02 -23.17
C GLY A 91 -4.14 -1.07 -22.33
N SER A 92 -3.58 -1.43 -21.19
CA SER A 92 -4.20 -2.42 -20.28
C SER A 92 -5.57 -1.95 -19.82
N ARG A 93 -6.54 -2.86 -19.82
CA ARG A 93 -7.92 -2.59 -19.41
C ARG A 93 -8.02 -2.12 -17.95
N TRP A 94 -7.18 -2.68 -17.08
CA TRP A 94 -7.15 -2.40 -15.65
C TRP A 94 -5.83 -1.76 -15.25
N GLN A 95 -5.89 -0.50 -14.84
CA GLN A 95 -4.79 0.20 -14.18
C GLN A 95 -4.96 0.00 -12.68
N PHE A 96 -4.02 -0.67 -12.08
CA PHE A 96 -4.17 -1.28 -10.77
C PHE A 96 -3.21 -0.69 -9.74
N GLU A 97 -3.70 -0.45 -8.54
CA GLU A 97 -2.92 0.00 -7.38
C GLU A 97 -3.22 -0.86 -6.15
N ALA A 98 -2.24 -0.98 -5.25
CA ALA A 98 -2.38 -1.74 -4.01
C ALA A 98 -1.72 -1.01 -2.84
N SER A 99 -2.52 -0.36 -1.98
CA SER A 99 -2.05 0.32 -0.76
C SER A 99 -2.74 -0.25 0.48
N THR A 100 -1.94 -0.77 1.41
CA THR A 100 -2.46 -1.34 2.67
C THR A 100 -2.92 -0.26 3.66
N SER A 101 -2.38 0.95 3.57
CA SER A 101 -2.73 2.09 4.43
C SER A 101 -4.20 2.52 4.30
N TYR A 102 -4.84 2.28 3.15
CA TYR A 102 -6.25 2.64 2.94
C TYR A 102 -7.22 1.89 3.86
N MET A 103 -6.83 0.70 4.32
CA MET A 103 -7.66 -0.09 5.25
C MET A 103 -7.85 0.61 6.61
N ALA A 104 -6.85 1.37 7.05
CA ALA A 104 -6.84 2.03 8.35
C ALA A 104 -7.17 3.54 8.27
N CYS A 105 -7.27 4.11 7.07
CA CYS A 105 -7.53 5.53 6.86
C CYS A 105 -9.03 5.77 6.65
N PRO A 106 -9.74 6.44 7.59
CA PRO A 106 -11.18 6.66 7.52
C PRO A 106 -11.62 7.46 6.28
N GLU A 107 -10.79 8.38 5.81
CA GLU A 107 -11.08 9.26 4.67
C GLU A 107 -10.79 8.62 3.32
N ALA A 108 -10.00 7.55 3.27
CA ALA A 108 -9.59 6.91 2.02
C ALA A 108 -10.77 6.47 1.15
N PRO A 109 -11.86 5.88 1.68
CA PRO A 109 -13.02 5.50 0.86
C PRO A 109 -13.70 6.69 0.18
N ALA A 110 -13.89 7.81 0.89
CA ALA A 110 -14.50 9.01 0.33
C ALA A 110 -13.60 9.65 -0.73
N ASN A 111 -12.30 9.76 -0.46
CA ASN A 111 -11.31 10.30 -1.38
C ASN A 111 -11.21 9.45 -2.67
N LEU A 112 -11.20 8.13 -2.52
CA LEU A 112 -11.16 7.20 -3.65
C LEU A 112 -12.44 7.29 -4.48
N LYS A 113 -13.61 7.34 -3.83
CA LYS A 113 -14.90 7.48 -4.51
C LYS A 113 -14.99 8.79 -5.30
N ALA A 114 -14.50 9.90 -4.74
CA ALA A 114 -14.46 11.19 -5.43
C ALA A 114 -13.51 11.19 -6.63
N TYR A 115 -12.37 10.49 -6.50
CA TYR A 115 -11.33 10.41 -7.54
C TYR A 115 -11.72 9.48 -8.69
N ALA A 116 -12.23 8.28 -8.38
CA ALA A 116 -12.52 7.22 -9.34
C ALA A 116 -13.87 6.53 -9.01
N PRO A 117 -15.02 7.21 -9.29
CA PRO A 117 -16.35 6.74 -8.86
C PRO A 117 -16.78 5.40 -9.45
N GLN A 118 -16.18 5.00 -10.56
CA GLN A 118 -16.46 3.72 -11.25
C GLN A 118 -15.39 2.65 -11.03
N ALA A 119 -14.39 2.92 -10.18
CA ALA A 119 -13.32 1.96 -9.90
C ALA A 119 -13.86 0.69 -9.24
N ARG A 120 -13.19 -0.43 -9.52
CA ARG A 120 -13.40 -1.70 -8.83
C ARG A 120 -12.50 -1.80 -7.62
N ILE A 121 -13.03 -2.36 -6.54
CA ILE A 121 -12.31 -2.56 -5.29
C ILE A 121 -12.21 -4.06 -5.02
N ILE A 122 -10.99 -4.51 -4.75
CA ILE A 122 -10.71 -5.82 -4.16
C ILE A 122 -10.32 -5.59 -2.71
N LEU A 123 -11.08 -6.19 -1.80
CA LEU A 123 -10.78 -6.15 -0.38
C LEU A 123 -10.13 -7.47 0.04
N LEU A 124 -8.89 -7.42 0.54
CA LEU A 124 -8.17 -8.60 0.98
C LEU A 124 -8.02 -8.59 2.50
N THR A 125 -8.57 -9.59 3.14
CA THR A 125 -8.47 -9.81 4.58
C THR A 125 -7.74 -11.12 4.88
N ARG A 126 -7.41 -11.33 6.14
CA ARG A 126 -6.80 -12.55 6.66
C ARG A 126 -7.33 -12.84 8.05
N ASN A 127 -7.33 -14.10 8.46
CA ASN A 127 -7.62 -14.48 9.85
C ASN A 127 -6.82 -13.58 10.81
N PRO A 128 -7.45 -12.90 11.78
CA PRO A 128 -6.79 -11.93 12.64
C PRO A 128 -5.60 -12.49 13.41
N LEU A 129 -5.71 -13.71 13.93
CA LEU A 129 -4.64 -14.36 14.68
C LEU A 129 -3.43 -14.66 13.78
N GLU A 130 -3.65 -15.22 12.59
CA GLU A 130 -2.58 -15.47 11.63
C GLU A 130 -1.93 -14.17 11.15
N ARG A 131 -2.72 -13.12 10.94
CA ARG A 131 -2.25 -11.79 10.59
C ARG A 131 -1.34 -11.24 11.69
N PHE A 132 -1.81 -11.29 12.95
CA PHE A 132 -1.05 -10.86 14.12
C PHE A 132 0.29 -11.62 14.23
N LEU A 133 0.27 -12.93 14.16
CA LEU A 133 1.50 -13.76 14.20
C LEU A 133 2.48 -13.41 13.06
N SER A 134 1.95 -13.17 11.85
CA SER A 134 2.77 -12.74 10.71
C SER A 134 3.38 -11.36 10.92
N HIS A 135 2.63 -10.43 11.51
CA HIS A 135 3.11 -9.09 11.84
C HIS A 135 4.19 -9.15 12.93
N TYR A 136 3.94 -9.86 14.01
CA TYR A 136 4.90 -10.06 15.09
C TYR A 136 6.23 -10.65 14.59
N ARG A 137 6.17 -11.71 13.77
CA ARG A 137 7.38 -12.31 13.17
C ARG A 137 8.17 -11.31 12.33
N LEU A 138 7.48 -10.48 11.55
CA LEU A 138 8.15 -9.41 10.78
C LEU A 138 8.78 -8.37 11.70
N ALA A 139 8.05 -7.89 12.72
CA ALA A 139 8.55 -6.89 13.66
C ALA A 139 9.77 -7.40 14.44
N ARG A 140 9.76 -8.67 14.86
CA ARG A 140 10.92 -9.35 15.46
C ARG A 140 12.11 -9.39 14.51
N ARG A 141 11.91 -9.84 13.27
CA ARG A 141 12.97 -9.95 12.26
C ARG A 141 13.60 -8.60 11.91
N THR A 142 12.81 -7.52 11.97
CA THR A 142 13.28 -6.15 11.67
C THR A 142 13.75 -5.40 12.91
N GLY A 143 13.83 -6.02 14.08
CA GLY A 143 14.28 -5.40 15.32
C GLY A 143 13.31 -4.39 15.94
N ARG A 144 12.09 -4.23 15.40
CA ARG A 144 11.09 -3.30 15.94
C ARG A 144 10.48 -3.77 17.24
N VAL A 145 10.48 -5.06 17.48
CA VAL A 145 9.94 -5.71 18.68
C VAL A 145 10.99 -6.66 19.22
N THR A 146 11.30 -6.49 20.52
CA THR A 146 12.27 -7.34 21.24
C THR A 146 11.60 -8.25 22.27
N HIS A 147 10.39 -7.89 22.72
CA HIS A 147 9.63 -8.63 23.72
C HIS A 147 9.01 -9.94 23.18
N SER A 148 8.55 -10.80 24.09
CA SER A 148 7.95 -12.09 23.76
C SER A 148 6.58 -11.96 23.09
N LEU A 149 6.11 -13.02 22.42
CA LEU A 149 4.77 -13.07 21.82
C LEU A 149 3.67 -12.84 22.87
N ARG A 150 3.82 -13.39 24.07
CA ARG A 150 2.87 -13.20 25.17
C ARG A 150 2.75 -11.72 25.56
N GLN A 151 3.87 -11.02 25.69
CA GLN A 151 3.88 -9.59 25.99
C GLN A 151 3.25 -8.76 24.86
N ALA A 152 3.52 -9.11 23.59
CA ALA A 152 2.90 -8.46 22.45
C ALA A 152 1.37 -8.60 22.44
N LEU A 153 0.86 -9.79 22.76
CA LEU A 153 -0.59 -10.04 22.86
C LEU A 153 -1.25 -9.22 23.98
N LEU A 154 -0.60 -9.13 25.14
CA LEU A 154 -1.11 -8.33 26.26
C LEU A 154 -1.15 -6.83 25.93
N GLN A 155 -0.15 -6.32 25.23
CA GLN A 155 -0.12 -4.92 24.78
C GLN A 155 -1.22 -4.59 23.77
N GLU A 156 -1.49 -5.50 22.83
CA GLU A 156 -2.57 -5.33 21.85
C GLU A 156 -3.96 -5.31 22.55
N GLN A 157 -4.14 -6.12 23.58
CA GLN A 157 -5.37 -6.10 24.39
C GLN A 157 -5.55 -4.80 25.18
N MET A 158 -4.48 -4.20 25.65
CA MET A 158 -4.52 -2.92 26.38
C MET A 158 -4.72 -1.71 25.46
N GLY A 159 -4.19 -1.75 24.24
CA GLY A 159 -4.39 -0.69 23.23
C GLY A 159 -5.76 -0.72 22.53
N ALA A 160 -6.54 -1.77 22.73
CA ALA A 160 -7.91 -1.87 22.20
C ALA A 160 -8.97 -1.25 23.15
N THR A 161 -8.55 -0.66 24.27
CA THR A 161 -9.44 -0.08 25.31
C THR A 161 -9.35 1.45 25.39
N ASP A 162 -8.54 2.09 24.59
CA ASP A 162 -8.48 3.54 24.40
C ASP A 162 -9.06 3.92 23.01
#